data_86de7f24f693e6dcaf4d7c18a7c91527
#
_entry.id   86de7f24f693e6dcaf4d7c18a7c91527
#
_cell.length_a   1.000
_cell.length_b   1.000
_cell.length_c   1.000
_cell.angle_alpha   90.00
_cell.angle_beta   90.00
_cell.angle_gamma   90.00
#
_symmetry.space_group_name_H-M   'P 1'
#
loop_
_entity.id
_entity.type
_entity.pdbx_description
1 polymer ?
#
loop_
_entity_poly.entity_id
_entity_poly.type
_entity_poly.pdbx_seq_one_letter_code
_entity_poly.pdbx_strand_id
1 'polypeptide(L)'
;MANLLASFQAGYIADLVCAAILIICAFAGLKKGFVKSFFGLVSTLAALILAFALASTVLGWIDSAFGMTEFFSGKFETSFLKIKGFDTDISATGINAALESVNLPGFIKDVLAKKLGEVNNLAPGTTLANQAAPVVAQFVGLLISGLVIFVVVKLLLLIVEK
;
A
#
# COMPACT_ATOMS: atom_id res chain seq x y z
N MET A 1 71.08 -12.89 -0.26
CA MET A 1 69.86 -13.64 0.08
C MET A 1 69.09 -13.07 1.28
N ALA A 2 69.75 -12.62 2.36
CA ALA A 2 69.06 -12.06 3.54
C ALA A 2 68.17 -10.82 3.23
N ASN A 3 68.62 -9.91 2.36
CA ASN A 3 67.91 -8.69 2.02
C ASN A 3 66.64 -8.96 1.18
N LEU A 4 66.58 -10.03 0.38
CA LEU A 4 65.41 -10.43 -0.36
C LEU A 4 64.31 -11.03 0.53
N LEU A 5 64.70 -11.78 1.55
CA LEU A 5 63.75 -12.34 2.53
C LEU A 5 63.17 -11.26 3.43
N ALA A 6 63.98 -10.24 3.79
CA ALA A 6 63.51 -9.12 4.59
C ALA A 6 62.47 -8.23 3.82
N SER A 7 62.69 -8.03 2.51
CA SER A 7 61.71 -7.27 1.67
C SER A 7 60.41 -8.04 1.43
N PHE A 8 60.44 -9.36 1.32
CA PHE A 8 59.28 -10.19 1.25
C PHE A 8 58.43 -10.16 2.53
N GLN A 9 59.11 -10.23 3.70
CA GLN A 9 58.40 -10.16 4.99
C GLN A 9 57.75 -8.78 5.24
N ALA A 10 58.43 -7.69 4.84
CA ALA A 10 57.85 -6.33 4.96
C ALA A 10 56.59 -6.14 4.10
N GLY A 11 56.58 -6.74 2.88
CA GLY A 11 55.42 -6.74 2.00
C GLY A 11 54.19 -7.44 2.64
N TYR A 12 54.40 -8.64 3.18
CA TYR A 12 53.31 -9.38 3.82
C TYR A 12 52.73 -8.68 5.04
N ILE A 13 53.54 -7.99 5.83
CA ILE A 13 53.11 -7.24 7.00
C ILE A 13 52.27 -6.03 6.54
N ALA A 14 52.70 -5.33 5.50
CA ALA A 14 51.92 -4.20 4.94
C ALA A 14 50.57 -4.65 4.40
N ASP A 15 50.52 -5.76 3.64
CA ASP A 15 49.29 -6.33 3.11
C ASP A 15 48.33 -6.77 4.23
N LEU A 16 48.86 -7.37 5.29
CA LEU A 16 48.07 -7.82 6.43
C LEU A 16 47.46 -6.63 7.21
N VAL A 17 48.24 -5.54 7.36
CA VAL A 17 47.77 -4.30 7.97
C VAL A 17 46.68 -3.64 7.09
N CYS A 18 46.90 -3.58 5.76
CA CYS A 18 45.87 -3.07 4.84
C CYS A 18 44.58 -3.90 4.90
N ALA A 19 44.72 -5.23 4.89
CA ALA A 19 43.57 -6.13 4.99
C ALA A 19 42.81 -5.92 6.33
N ALA A 20 43.53 -5.78 7.45
CA ALA A 20 42.91 -5.52 8.75
C ALA A 20 42.16 -4.18 8.79
N ILE A 21 42.75 -3.13 8.19
CA ILE A 21 42.10 -1.81 8.09
C ILE A 21 40.84 -1.91 7.25
N LEU A 22 40.89 -2.60 6.09
CA LEU A 22 39.72 -2.79 5.23
C LEU A 22 38.60 -3.56 5.93
N ILE A 23 38.93 -4.60 6.69
CA ILE A 23 37.97 -5.37 7.47
C ILE A 23 37.33 -4.50 8.55
N ILE A 24 38.12 -3.72 9.30
CA ILE A 24 37.60 -2.81 10.32
C ILE A 24 36.71 -1.75 9.71
N CYS A 25 37.11 -1.14 8.59
CA CYS A 25 36.29 -0.16 7.88
C CYS A 25 35.00 -0.77 7.34
N ALA A 26 35.05 -1.99 6.80
CA ALA A 26 33.88 -2.73 6.35
C ALA A 26 32.91 -3.02 7.51
N PHE A 27 33.41 -3.51 8.65
CA PHE A 27 32.58 -3.76 9.84
C PHE A 27 32.01 -2.47 10.43
N ALA A 28 32.77 -1.38 10.46
CA ALA A 28 32.29 -0.08 10.93
C ALA A 28 31.21 0.50 10.01
N GLY A 29 31.41 0.36 8.69
CA GLY A 29 30.42 0.77 7.68
C GLY A 29 29.16 -0.07 7.73
N LEU A 30 29.30 -1.38 7.85
CA LEU A 30 28.17 -2.31 8.00
C LEU A 30 27.37 -2.03 9.27
N LYS A 31 28.00 -1.83 10.41
CA LYS A 31 27.30 -1.52 11.67
C LYS A 31 26.48 -0.23 11.57
N LYS A 32 27.08 0.87 11.12
CA LYS A 32 26.37 2.16 11.04
C LYS A 32 25.36 2.23 9.90
N GLY A 33 25.70 1.74 8.72
CA GLY A 33 24.83 1.78 7.55
C GLY A 33 23.72 0.72 7.59
N PHE A 34 24.08 -0.53 7.91
CA PHE A 34 23.15 -1.66 7.94
C PHE A 34 22.10 -1.51 9.04
N VAL A 35 22.52 -1.19 10.25
CA VAL A 35 21.60 -1.00 11.38
C VAL A 35 20.60 0.11 11.07
N LYS A 36 21.07 1.27 10.60
CA LYS A 36 20.18 2.38 10.24
C LYS A 36 19.21 2.02 9.11
N SER A 37 19.70 1.33 8.08
CA SER A 37 18.89 0.88 6.95
C SER A 37 17.87 -0.19 7.39
N PHE A 38 18.27 -1.13 8.23
CA PHE A 38 17.41 -2.16 8.78
C PHE A 38 16.30 -1.57 9.66
N PHE A 39 16.63 -0.65 10.56
CA PHE A 39 15.62 0.05 11.37
C PHE A 39 14.67 0.87 10.50
N GLY A 40 15.14 1.52 9.45
CA GLY A 40 14.32 2.24 8.49
C GLY A 40 13.32 1.33 7.78
N LEU A 41 13.75 0.12 7.40
CA LEU A 41 12.89 -0.88 6.77
C LEU A 41 11.86 -1.44 7.75
N VAL A 42 12.27 -1.83 8.95
CA VAL A 42 11.37 -2.32 10.01
C VAL A 42 10.33 -1.25 10.38
N SER A 43 10.76 -0.01 10.54
CA SER A 43 9.89 1.14 10.80
C SER A 43 8.87 1.36 9.68
N THR A 44 9.27 1.16 8.42
CA THR A 44 8.36 1.29 7.28
C THR A 44 7.34 0.16 7.24
N LEU A 45 7.78 -1.07 7.50
CA LEU A 45 6.87 -2.23 7.59
C LEU A 45 5.88 -2.07 8.75
N ALA A 46 6.35 -1.65 9.91
CA ALA A 46 5.48 -1.39 11.06
C ALA A 46 4.45 -0.29 10.75
N ALA A 47 4.87 0.81 10.12
CA ALA A 47 3.96 1.88 9.69
C ALA A 47 2.92 1.37 8.67
N LEU A 48 3.31 0.49 7.75
CA LEU A 48 2.42 -0.10 6.76
C LEU A 48 1.38 -1.02 7.42
N ILE A 49 1.81 -1.90 8.34
CA ILE A 49 0.92 -2.79 9.09
C ILE A 49 -0.10 -1.98 9.90
N LEU A 50 0.36 -0.95 10.60
CA LEU A 50 -0.51 -0.05 11.35
C LEU A 50 -1.49 0.70 10.45
N ALA A 51 -1.03 1.16 9.28
CA ALA A 51 -1.87 1.83 8.31
C ALA A 51 -3.01 0.91 7.85
N PHE A 52 -2.75 -0.34 7.51
CA PHE A 52 -3.78 -1.29 7.11
C PHE A 52 -4.70 -1.66 8.28
N ALA A 53 -4.17 -1.88 9.47
CA ALA A 53 -4.97 -2.26 10.64
C ALA A 53 -5.94 -1.16 11.09
N LEU A 54 -5.53 0.11 10.97
CA LEU A 54 -6.31 1.25 11.43
C LEU A 54 -7.11 1.94 10.33
N ALA A 55 -6.88 1.60 9.05
CA ALA A 55 -7.51 2.28 7.91
C ALA A 55 -9.04 2.31 8.01
N SER A 56 -9.68 1.21 8.38
CA SER A 56 -11.14 1.11 8.51
C SER A 56 -11.67 1.97 9.67
N THR A 57 -10.96 2.01 10.79
CA THR A 57 -11.34 2.81 11.96
C THR A 57 -11.23 4.31 11.65
N VAL A 58 -10.13 4.71 11.03
CA VAL A 58 -9.90 6.12 10.64
C VAL A 58 -10.85 6.53 9.53
N LEU A 59 -11.14 5.65 8.56
CA LEU A 59 -12.16 5.91 7.56
C LEU A 59 -13.51 6.17 8.22
N GLY A 60 -13.92 5.35 9.20
CA GLY A 60 -15.17 5.55 9.93
C GLY A 60 -15.24 6.91 10.65
N TRP A 61 -14.13 7.38 11.23
CA TRP A 61 -14.06 8.71 11.84
C TRP A 61 -14.14 9.85 10.82
N ILE A 62 -13.38 9.73 9.73
CA ILE A 62 -13.41 10.72 8.64
C ILE A 62 -14.78 10.76 7.99
N ASP A 63 -15.39 9.60 7.81
CA ASP A 63 -16.71 9.49 7.18
C ASP A 63 -17.81 10.10 8.07
N SER A 64 -17.77 9.84 9.38
CA SER A 64 -18.70 10.47 10.33
C SER A 64 -18.52 11.99 10.43
N ALA A 65 -17.31 12.52 10.20
CA ALA A 65 -17.02 13.94 10.29
C ALA A 65 -17.29 14.70 8.98
N PHE A 66 -17.01 14.08 7.84
CA PHE A 66 -16.97 14.73 6.52
C PHE A 66 -17.87 14.08 5.47
N GLY A 67 -18.48 12.92 5.72
CA GLY A 67 -19.29 12.18 4.74
C GLY A 67 -18.49 11.80 3.49
N MET A 68 -17.21 11.42 3.66
CA MET A 68 -16.28 11.20 2.57
C MET A 68 -16.78 10.11 1.62
N THR A 69 -17.28 8.99 2.15
CA THR A 69 -17.78 7.86 1.35
C THR A 69 -18.99 8.29 0.52
N GLU A 70 -19.88 9.06 1.08
CA GLU A 70 -21.07 9.57 0.40
C GLU A 70 -20.71 10.56 -0.71
N PHE A 71 -19.79 11.48 -0.42
CA PHE A 71 -19.28 12.44 -1.40
C PHE A 71 -18.63 11.74 -2.60
N PHE A 72 -17.76 10.76 -2.37
CA PHE A 72 -17.12 10.01 -3.44
C PHE A 72 -18.12 9.11 -4.17
N SER A 73 -19.06 8.47 -3.46
CA SER A 73 -20.10 7.64 -4.06
C SER A 73 -20.91 8.42 -5.08
N GLY A 74 -21.40 9.62 -4.76
CA GLY A 74 -22.14 10.45 -5.68
C GLY A 74 -21.33 10.88 -6.92
N LYS A 75 -20.02 11.15 -6.73
CA LYS A 75 -19.11 11.47 -7.85
C LYS A 75 -18.86 10.25 -8.75
N PHE A 76 -18.64 9.09 -8.15
CA PHE A 76 -18.43 7.85 -8.92
C PHE A 76 -19.70 7.40 -9.62
N GLU A 77 -20.85 7.48 -8.98
CA GLU A 77 -22.13 7.16 -9.63
C GLU A 77 -22.33 7.98 -10.89
N THR A 78 -22.19 9.31 -10.80
CA THR A 78 -22.30 10.22 -11.96
C THR A 78 -21.28 9.88 -13.05
N SER A 79 -20.09 9.44 -12.67
CA SER A 79 -19.03 9.06 -13.61
C SER A 79 -19.30 7.70 -14.25
N PHE A 80 -19.81 6.74 -13.48
CA PHE A 80 -20.13 5.40 -13.97
C PHE A 80 -21.32 5.40 -14.92
N LEU A 81 -22.33 6.22 -14.67
CA LEU A 81 -23.47 6.37 -15.59
C LEU A 81 -23.07 6.83 -17.00
N LYS A 82 -21.88 7.43 -17.15
CA LYS A 82 -21.31 7.80 -18.47
C LYS A 82 -20.61 6.64 -19.16
N ILE A 83 -20.36 5.54 -18.46
CA ILE A 83 -19.70 4.35 -19.00
C ILE A 83 -20.78 3.37 -19.43
N LYS A 84 -20.73 2.97 -20.70
CA LYS A 84 -21.68 2.01 -21.27
C LYS A 84 -21.71 0.71 -20.47
N GLY A 85 -22.90 0.30 -20.05
CA GLY A 85 -23.15 -0.92 -19.29
C GLY A 85 -23.33 -0.72 -17.78
N PHE A 86 -22.92 0.42 -17.20
CA PHE A 86 -23.19 0.72 -15.80
C PHE A 86 -24.61 1.22 -15.52
N ASP A 87 -25.33 1.62 -16.55
CA ASP A 87 -26.75 1.98 -16.53
C ASP A 87 -27.69 0.74 -16.53
N THR A 88 -27.13 -0.47 -16.64
CA THR A 88 -27.89 -1.72 -16.66
C THR A 88 -28.59 -1.96 -15.32
N ASP A 89 -29.90 -2.24 -15.38
CA ASP A 89 -30.70 -2.64 -14.22
C ASP A 89 -30.28 -4.05 -13.78
N ILE A 90 -29.66 -4.13 -12.61
CA ILE A 90 -29.17 -5.40 -12.04
C ILE A 90 -30.25 -6.19 -11.32
N SER A 91 -31.41 -5.56 -11.03
CA SER A 91 -32.54 -6.25 -10.43
C SER A 91 -33.20 -7.25 -11.39
N ALA A 92 -33.17 -6.93 -12.70
CA ALA A 92 -33.72 -7.75 -13.74
C ALA A 92 -32.70 -8.71 -14.39
N THR A 93 -31.46 -8.25 -14.57
CA THR A 93 -30.43 -8.95 -15.37
C THR A 93 -29.51 -9.80 -14.50
N GLY A 94 -29.39 -9.47 -13.22
CA GLY A 94 -28.42 -10.07 -12.28
C GLY A 94 -27.04 -9.41 -12.37
N ILE A 95 -26.34 -9.41 -11.25
CA ILE A 95 -25.06 -8.71 -11.06
C ILE A 95 -23.97 -9.26 -12.01
N ASN A 96 -23.86 -10.56 -12.16
CA ASN A 96 -22.81 -11.19 -12.98
C ASN A 96 -22.98 -10.86 -14.45
N ALA A 97 -24.19 -10.95 -14.99
CA ALA A 97 -24.47 -10.62 -16.38
C ALA A 97 -24.27 -9.12 -16.65
N ALA A 98 -24.62 -8.25 -15.71
CA ALA A 98 -24.37 -6.83 -15.83
C ALA A 98 -22.86 -6.52 -15.83
N LEU A 99 -22.07 -7.18 -14.96
CA LEU A 99 -20.61 -7.01 -14.91
C LEU A 99 -19.91 -7.54 -16.17
N GLU A 100 -20.45 -8.56 -16.83
CA GLU A 100 -19.92 -9.05 -18.10
C GLU A 100 -20.09 -8.04 -19.22
N SER A 101 -21.19 -7.28 -19.21
CA SER A 101 -21.47 -6.25 -20.23
C SER A 101 -20.53 -5.04 -20.14
N VAL A 102 -19.84 -4.85 -19.03
CA VAL A 102 -18.91 -3.73 -18.81
C VAL A 102 -17.47 -4.16 -19.13
N ASN A 103 -16.76 -3.32 -19.87
CA ASN A 103 -15.35 -3.58 -20.20
C ASN A 103 -14.42 -3.17 -19.03
N LEU A 104 -14.37 -4.01 -17.99
CA LEU A 104 -13.50 -3.84 -16.83
C LEU A 104 -12.43 -4.93 -16.77
N PRO A 105 -11.26 -4.65 -16.19
CA PRO A 105 -10.28 -5.68 -15.86
C PRO A 105 -10.88 -6.76 -14.96
N GLY A 106 -10.51 -8.04 -15.19
CA GLY A 106 -11.11 -9.19 -14.51
C GLY A 106 -11.06 -9.08 -12.98
N PHE A 107 -9.94 -8.65 -12.42
CA PHE A 107 -9.80 -8.50 -10.97
C PHE A 107 -10.80 -7.49 -10.35
N ILE A 108 -11.18 -6.44 -11.10
CA ILE A 108 -12.19 -5.48 -10.64
C ILE A 108 -13.57 -6.12 -10.69
N LYS A 109 -13.88 -6.89 -11.75
CA LYS A 109 -15.14 -7.64 -11.87
C LYS A 109 -15.30 -8.61 -10.70
N ASP A 110 -14.25 -9.35 -10.36
CA ASP A 110 -14.26 -10.32 -9.25
C ASP A 110 -14.52 -9.64 -7.90
N VAL A 111 -13.86 -8.50 -7.64
CA VAL A 111 -14.08 -7.73 -6.40
C VAL A 111 -15.50 -7.19 -6.32
N LEU A 112 -16.01 -6.63 -7.42
CA LEU A 112 -17.38 -6.12 -7.49
C LEU A 112 -18.39 -7.26 -7.36
N ALA A 113 -18.22 -8.37 -8.09
CA ALA A 113 -19.10 -9.53 -8.01
C ALA A 113 -19.19 -10.07 -6.57
N LYS A 114 -18.06 -10.19 -5.87
CA LYS A 114 -18.02 -10.65 -4.49
C LYS A 114 -18.72 -9.68 -3.54
N LYS A 115 -18.48 -8.38 -3.67
CA LYS A 115 -19.08 -7.37 -2.79
C LYS A 115 -20.55 -7.12 -3.07
N LEU A 116 -20.95 -7.11 -4.32
CA LEU A 116 -22.33 -6.92 -4.73
C LEU A 116 -23.16 -8.20 -4.54
N GLY A 117 -22.56 -9.38 -4.65
CA GLY A 117 -23.21 -10.67 -4.40
C GLY A 117 -23.67 -10.87 -2.96
N GLU A 118 -23.11 -10.11 -2.02
CA GLU A 118 -23.54 -10.09 -0.61
C GLU A 118 -24.87 -9.31 -0.41
N VAL A 119 -25.31 -8.54 -1.41
CA VAL A 119 -26.54 -7.71 -1.35
C VAL A 119 -27.75 -8.53 -1.83
N ASN A 120 -28.45 -9.14 -0.90
CA ASN A 120 -29.56 -10.06 -1.22
C ASN A 120 -30.91 -9.39 -1.53
N ASN A 121 -31.06 -8.06 -1.35
CA ASN A 121 -32.31 -7.33 -1.58
C ASN A 121 -32.06 -6.10 -2.44
N LEU A 122 -32.01 -6.30 -3.77
CA LEU A 122 -31.95 -5.20 -4.73
C LEU A 122 -33.36 -4.62 -4.96
N ALA A 123 -33.50 -3.32 -4.72
CA ALA A 123 -34.73 -2.63 -5.05
C ALA A 123 -34.92 -2.63 -6.59
N PRO A 124 -36.18 -2.74 -7.08
CA PRO A 124 -36.45 -2.62 -8.50
C PRO A 124 -35.90 -1.31 -9.07
N GLY A 125 -35.25 -1.37 -10.25
CA GLY A 125 -34.65 -0.19 -10.88
C GLY A 125 -33.25 0.17 -10.36
N THR A 126 -32.61 -0.70 -9.57
CA THR A 126 -31.24 -0.47 -9.10
C THR A 126 -30.26 -0.73 -10.24
N THR A 127 -29.47 0.28 -10.60
CA THR A 127 -28.45 0.17 -11.64
C THR A 127 -27.11 -0.33 -11.07
N LEU A 128 -26.29 -0.90 -11.95
CA LEU A 128 -24.93 -1.31 -11.58
C LEU A 128 -24.11 -0.12 -11.03
N ALA A 129 -24.30 1.08 -11.58
CA ALA A 129 -23.64 2.30 -11.10
C ALA A 129 -23.95 2.59 -9.63
N ASN A 130 -25.25 2.53 -9.25
CA ASN A 130 -25.69 2.82 -7.88
C ASN A 130 -25.07 1.87 -6.85
N GLN A 131 -24.86 0.61 -7.22
CA GLN A 131 -24.29 -0.39 -6.33
C GLN A 131 -22.76 -0.41 -6.35
N ALA A 132 -22.15 -0.18 -7.51
CA ALA A 132 -20.70 -0.17 -7.64
C ALA A 132 -20.06 1.11 -7.04
N ALA A 133 -20.74 2.25 -7.14
CA ALA A 133 -20.22 3.54 -6.67
C ALA A 133 -19.86 3.55 -5.17
N PRO A 134 -20.70 3.09 -4.23
CA PRO A 134 -20.35 3.05 -2.80
C PRO A 134 -19.23 2.06 -2.51
N VAL A 135 -19.16 0.92 -3.23
CA VAL A 135 -18.07 -0.06 -3.06
C VAL A 135 -16.73 0.56 -3.44
N VAL A 136 -16.69 1.25 -4.59
CA VAL A 136 -15.47 1.92 -5.05
C VAL A 136 -15.13 3.11 -4.15
N ALA A 137 -16.12 3.89 -3.72
CA ALA A 137 -15.93 5.00 -2.78
C ALA A 137 -15.33 4.54 -1.45
N GLN A 138 -15.83 3.45 -0.90
CA GLN A 138 -15.28 2.84 0.33
C GLN A 138 -13.85 2.37 0.12
N PHE A 139 -13.54 1.74 -1.01
CA PHE A 139 -12.18 1.29 -1.32
C PHE A 139 -11.19 2.45 -1.44
N VAL A 140 -11.58 3.52 -2.16
CA VAL A 140 -10.78 4.75 -2.27
C VAL A 140 -10.63 5.42 -0.91
N GLY A 141 -11.69 5.48 -0.11
CA GLY A 141 -11.65 5.99 1.26
C GLY A 141 -10.66 5.22 2.15
N LEU A 142 -10.64 3.88 2.07
CA LEU A 142 -9.68 3.05 2.78
C LEU A 142 -8.23 3.33 2.36
N LEU A 143 -7.98 3.50 1.06
CA LEU A 143 -6.65 3.84 0.55
C LEU A 143 -6.18 5.21 1.06
N ILE A 144 -7.05 6.22 1.01
CA ILE A 144 -6.75 7.57 1.51
C ILE A 144 -6.48 7.53 3.02
N SER A 145 -7.33 6.86 3.80
CA SER A 145 -7.16 6.72 5.25
C SER A 145 -5.88 5.99 5.61
N GLY A 146 -5.56 4.90 4.90
CA GLY A 146 -4.31 4.16 5.06
C GLY A 146 -3.09 5.03 4.75
N LEU A 147 -3.13 5.83 3.69
CA LEU A 147 -2.06 6.75 3.33
C LEU A 147 -1.86 7.84 4.40
N VAL A 148 -2.94 8.41 4.91
CA VAL A 148 -2.88 9.42 6.00
C VAL A 148 -2.23 8.82 7.24
N ILE A 149 -2.67 7.63 7.66
CA ILE A 149 -2.08 6.94 8.82
C ILE A 149 -0.60 6.66 8.58
N PHE A 150 -0.25 6.15 7.40
CA PHE A 150 1.13 5.86 7.04
C PHE A 150 2.02 7.09 7.16
N VAL A 151 1.57 8.23 6.63
CA VAL A 151 2.30 9.51 6.73
C VAL A 151 2.44 9.97 8.17
N VAL A 152 1.36 9.92 8.95
CA VAL A 152 1.38 10.32 10.38
C VAL A 152 2.34 9.44 11.18
N VAL A 153 2.25 8.12 11.02
CA VAL A 153 3.14 7.18 11.72
C VAL A 153 4.60 7.39 11.31
N LYS A 154 4.85 7.62 10.01
CA LYS A 154 6.21 7.91 9.52
C LYS A 154 6.77 9.20 10.11
N LEU A 155 5.97 10.25 10.20
CA LEU A 155 6.39 11.51 10.83
C LEU A 155 6.70 11.32 12.32
N LEU A 156 5.85 10.59 13.05
CA LEU A 156 6.10 10.28 14.47
C LEU A 156 7.39 9.48 14.65
N LEU A 157 7.62 8.46 13.84
CA LEU A 157 8.84 7.66 13.91
C LEU A 157 10.08 8.49 13.57
N LEU A 158 9.98 9.43 12.63
CA LEU A 158 11.09 10.32 12.27
C LEU A 158 11.42 11.31 13.40
N ILE A 159 10.43 11.71 14.21
CA ILE A 159 10.65 12.55 15.40
C ILE A 159 11.35 11.75 16.50
N VAL A 160 10.98 10.50 16.69
CA VAL A 160 11.57 9.61 17.71
C VAL A 160 13.00 9.19 17.33
N GLU A 161 13.33 9.12 16.05
CA GLU A 161 14.64 8.71 15.52
C GLU A 161 15.70 9.85 15.58
N LYS A 162 15.29 11.08 15.94
CA LYS A 162 16.17 12.25 16.12
C LYS A 162 16.70 12.37 17.54
#